data_b6c867b0525274055ab1dbc2e539f76c
#
_entry.id   b6c867b0525274055ab1dbc2e539f76c
#
_cell.length_a   1.000
_cell.length_b   1.000
_cell.length_c   1.000
_cell.angle_alpha   90.00
_cell.angle_beta   90.00
_cell.angle_gamma   90.00
#
_symmetry.space_group_name_H-M   'P 1'
#
loop_
_entity.id
_entity.type
_entity.pdbx_description
1 polymer ?
#
loop_
_entity_poly.entity_id
_entity_poly.type
_entity_poly.pdbx_seq_one_letter_code
_entity_poly.pdbx_strand_id
1 'polypeptide(L)'
;SAIYALPPSERYAAAVEALKSPETRRKVAADWAKLNDAQRYSNFYAALGIPFKLGLMGFGVCAAGKGDVGEDEFKSKYVNSGRDGGYTDRKFYFGTETGNVLAFSEHLRWNALYILSDYKQMPLGEMRAVNGVVKHKDDARRLHGCLTTYYGLNELISYKADLLAADAKSRGEKFDRDAVLTELSSIYRYDYMALDGLFEDAKLYGYGLVHGLDGRS
;
A
#
# COMPACT_ATOMS: atom_id res chain seq x y z
N SER A 1 -8.12 -6.51 12.31
CA SER A 1 -7.67 -6.00 13.61
C SER A 1 -8.25 -4.59 13.83
N ALA A 2 -8.50 -4.19 15.09
CA ALA A 2 -9.10 -2.90 15.43
C ALA A 2 -8.33 -1.68 14.85
N ILE A 3 -7.02 -1.79 14.69
CA ILE A 3 -6.16 -0.72 14.16
C ILE A 3 -6.50 -0.41 12.68
N TYR A 4 -6.86 -1.40 11.89
CA TYR A 4 -7.23 -1.17 10.48
C TYR A 4 -8.60 -0.51 10.30
N ALA A 5 -9.43 -0.49 11.35
CA ALA A 5 -10.71 0.21 11.35
C ALA A 5 -10.58 1.72 11.64
N LEU A 6 -9.41 2.16 12.13
CA LEU A 6 -9.12 3.57 12.41
C LEU A 6 -8.85 4.35 11.12
N PRO A 7 -9.10 5.67 11.11
CA PRO A 7 -8.61 6.56 10.05
C PRO A 7 -7.09 6.41 9.87
N PRO A 8 -6.55 6.54 8.65
CA PRO A 8 -5.11 6.37 8.40
C PRO A 8 -4.21 7.19 9.33
N SER A 9 -4.59 8.44 9.62
CA SER A 9 -3.87 9.33 10.54
C SER A 9 -3.78 8.84 11.99
N GLU A 10 -4.73 8.02 12.42
CA GLU A 10 -4.77 7.49 13.79
C GLU A 10 -4.15 6.10 13.90
N ARG A 11 -4.09 5.35 12.78
CA ARG A 11 -3.57 3.98 12.78
C ARG A 11 -2.16 3.87 13.25
N TYR A 12 -1.34 4.82 12.85
CA TYR A 12 0.07 4.80 13.16
C TYR A 12 0.31 5.07 14.65
N ALA A 13 -0.26 6.14 15.19
CA ALA A 13 -0.16 6.46 16.60
C ALA A 13 -0.67 5.29 17.47
N ALA A 14 -1.79 4.68 17.09
CA ALA A 14 -2.33 3.51 17.77
C ALA A 14 -1.39 2.29 17.66
N ALA A 15 -0.71 2.09 16.52
CA ALA A 15 0.25 1.00 16.34
C ALA A 15 1.50 1.22 17.19
N VAL A 16 2.04 2.43 17.23
CA VAL A 16 3.19 2.79 18.07
C VAL A 16 2.87 2.60 19.54
N GLU A 17 1.71 3.06 20.00
CA GLU A 17 1.28 2.88 21.40
C GLU A 17 1.12 1.39 21.73
N ALA A 18 0.50 0.63 20.84
CA ALA A 18 0.36 -0.82 21.00
C ALA A 18 1.73 -1.55 21.09
N LEU A 19 2.75 -1.08 20.34
CA LEU A 19 4.10 -1.66 20.36
C LEU A 19 4.85 -1.41 21.67
N LYS A 20 4.39 -0.48 22.53
CA LYS A 20 4.94 -0.32 23.89
C LYS A 20 4.65 -1.54 24.76
N SER A 21 3.56 -2.26 24.48
CA SER A 21 3.22 -3.49 25.19
C SER A 21 4.16 -4.65 24.85
N PRO A 22 4.76 -5.34 25.83
CA PRO A 22 5.56 -6.56 25.60
C PRO A 22 4.76 -7.67 24.93
N GLU A 23 3.45 -7.76 25.18
CA GLU A 23 2.55 -8.72 24.57
C GLU A 23 2.39 -8.46 23.07
N THR A 24 2.13 -7.20 22.71
CA THR A 24 2.04 -6.78 21.29
C THR A 24 3.34 -7.06 20.56
N ARG A 25 4.49 -6.75 21.15
CA ARG A 25 5.80 -7.04 20.54
C ARG A 25 6.00 -8.54 20.30
N ARG A 26 5.64 -9.38 21.26
CA ARG A 26 5.69 -10.85 21.09
C ARG A 26 4.78 -11.32 19.98
N LYS A 27 3.56 -10.79 19.88
CA LYS A 27 2.63 -11.10 18.80
C LYS A 27 3.18 -10.69 17.43
N VAL A 28 3.70 -9.48 17.31
CA VAL A 28 4.32 -8.98 16.06
C VAL A 28 5.50 -9.88 15.66
N ALA A 29 6.38 -10.26 16.59
CA ALA A 29 7.47 -11.17 16.32
C ALA A 29 6.98 -12.56 15.85
N ALA A 30 5.93 -13.09 16.49
CA ALA A 30 5.32 -14.35 16.08
C ALA A 30 4.66 -14.27 14.69
N ASP A 31 4.01 -13.16 14.37
CA ASP A 31 3.42 -12.94 13.04
C ASP A 31 4.51 -12.74 11.98
N TRP A 32 5.59 -12.01 12.29
CA TRP A 32 6.76 -11.92 11.42
C TRP A 32 7.38 -13.29 11.11
N ALA A 33 7.46 -14.17 12.11
CA ALA A 33 8.01 -15.51 11.93
C ALA A 33 7.16 -16.38 10.98
N LYS A 34 5.87 -16.09 10.81
CA LYS A 34 4.96 -16.80 9.89
C LYS A 34 5.10 -16.33 8.44
N LEU A 35 5.69 -15.17 8.21
CA LEU A 35 5.88 -14.65 6.85
C LEU A 35 6.81 -15.56 6.06
N ASN A 36 6.47 -15.82 4.80
CA ASN A 36 7.39 -16.46 3.88
C ASN A 36 8.51 -15.48 3.46
N ASP A 37 9.55 -16.00 2.83
CA ASP A 37 10.72 -15.19 2.47
C ASP A 37 10.37 -14.02 1.53
N ALA A 38 9.48 -14.23 0.55
CA ALA A 38 9.04 -13.16 -0.33
C ALA A 38 8.38 -12.01 0.44
N GLN A 39 7.55 -12.34 1.44
CA GLN A 39 6.90 -11.34 2.29
C GLN A 39 7.90 -10.61 3.20
N ARG A 40 8.87 -11.32 3.79
CA ARG A 40 9.94 -10.70 4.60
C ARG A 40 10.81 -9.77 3.76
N TYR A 41 11.25 -10.24 2.58
CA TYR A 41 12.03 -9.42 1.66
C TYR A 41 11.23 -8.20 1.18
N SER A 42 9.91 -8.34 0.95
CA SER A 42 9.05 -7.21 0.58
C SER A 42 9.12 -6.08 1.61
N ASN A 43 8.97 -6.42 2.88
CA ASN A 43 9.06 -5.43 3.96
C ASN A 43 10.47 -4.84 4.09
N PHE A 44 11.50 -5.67 3.99
CA PHE A 44 12.89 -5.23 4.07
C PHE A 44 13.24 -4.23 2.95
N TYR A 45 12.91 -4.56 1.70
CA TYR A 45 13.17 -3.66 0.57
C TYR A 45 12.28 -2.42 0.58
N ALA A 46 11.07 -2.48 1.14
CA ALA A 46 10.27 -1.29 1.37
C ALA A 46 10.98 -0.31 2.30
N ALA A 47 11.55 -0.82 3.42
CA ALA A 47 12.32 -0.02 4.36
C ALA A 47 13.59 0.58 3.72
N LEU A 48 14.33 -0.20 2.93
CA LEU A 48 15.51 0.29 2.20
C LEU A 48 15.18 1.41 1.19
N GLY A 49 13.96 1.45 0.68
CA GLY A 49 13.49 2.49 -0.22
C GLY A 49 13.12 3.82 0.45
N ILE A 50 13.08 3.89 1.79
CA ILE A 50 12.65 5.10 2.52
C ILE A 50 13.52 6.31 2.20
N PRO A 51 14.86 6.25 2.27
CA PRO A 51 15.69 7.42 1.96
C PRO A 51 15.50 7.92 0.53
N PHE A 52 15.30 7.03 -0.42
CA PHE A 52 15.02 7.39 -1.81
C PHE A 52 13.68 8.12 -1.94
N LYS A 53 12.63 7.62 -1.29
CA LYS A 53 11.31 8.26 -1.31
C LYS A 53 11.36 9.65 -0.68
N LEU A 54 12.03 9.80 0.45
CA LEU A 54 12.23 11.09 1.11
C LEU A 54 12.99 12.06 0.20
N GLY A 55 14.08 11.60 -0.43
CA GLY A 55 14.86 12.40 -1.37
C GLY A 55 14.05 12.90 -2.57
N LEU A 56 13.19 12.05 -3.15
CA LEU A 56 12.28 12.47 -4.24
C LEU A 56 11.25 13.52 -3.79
N MET A 57 10.87 13.52 -2.52
CA MET A 57 10.02 14.56 -1.93
C MET A 57 10.78 15.84 -1.56
N GLY A 58 12.10 15.85 -1.71
CA GLY A 58 12.97 16.96 -1.34
C GLY A 58 13.35 17.02 0.13
N PHE A 59 13.25 15.89 0.84
CA PHE A 59 13.56 15.81 2.26
C PHE A 59 14.81 14.98 2.55
N GLY A 60 15.55 15.41 3.56
CA GLY A 60 16.60 14.64 4.21
C GLY A 60 16.18 14.22 5.61
N VAL A 61 17.03 13.41 6.26
CA VAL A 61 16.85 13.00 7.66
C VAL A 61 17.88 13.67 8.56
N CYS A 62 17.47 14.00 9.77
CA CYS A 62 18.35 14.55 10.81
C CYS A 62 18.08 13.87 12.15
N ALA A 63 18.86 14.22 13.19
CA ALA A 63 18.59 13.74 14.54
C ALA A 63 17.21 14.21 15.04
N ALA A 64 16.59 13.39 15.90
CA ALA A 64 15.30 13.73 16.50
C ALA A 64 15.32 15.12 17.16
N GLY A 65 14.26 15.88 16.98
CA GLY A 65 14.10 17.21 17.52
C GLY A 65 14.86 18.32 16.77
N LYS A 66 15.57 17.98 15.69
CA LYS A 66 16.25 18.96 14.81
C LYS A 66 15.55 19.11 13.46
N GLY A 67 14.48 18.38 13.21
CA GLY A 67 13.70 18.49 11.97
C GLY A 67 12.83 19.75 11.96
N ASP A 68 12.71 20.35 10.79
CA ASP A 68 11.92 21.55 10.52
C ASP A 68 10.69 21.27 9.64
N VAL A 69 10.57 20.07 9.12
CA VAL A 69 9.43 19.63 8.28
C VAL A 69 8.28 19.15 9.17
N GLY A 70 7.13 19.79 9.02
CA GLY A 70 5.89 19.39 9.69
C GLY A 70 5.14 18.28 8.94
N GLU A 71 4.23 17.59 9.63
CA GLU A 71 3.44 16.49 9.06
C GLU A 71 2.57 16.96 7.88
N ASP A 72 1.90 18.11 8.02
CA ASP A 72 1.04 18.66 6.97
C ASP A 72 1.84 19.02 5.73
N GLU A 73 3.01 19.60 5.91
CA GLU A 73 3.92 19.91 4.82
C GLU A 73 4.40 18.64 4.14
N PHE A 74 4.80 17.63 4.91
CA PHE A 74 5.20 16.34 4.38
C PHE A 74 4.08 15.72 3.55
N LYS A 75 2.86 15.67 4.09
CA LYS A 75 1.69 15.13 3.40
C LYS A 75 1.36 15.89 2.12
N SER A 76 1.54 17.20 2.09
CA SER A 76 1.28 18.03 0.91
C SER A 76 2.11 17.63 -0.31
N LYS A 77 3.24 16.94 -0.12
CA LYS A 77 4.11 16.49 -1.20
C LYS A 77 3.52 15.32 -1.99
N TYR A 78 2.68 14.50 -1.38
CA TYR A 78 2.12 13.31 -2.05
C TYR A 78 0.58 13.26 -2.04
N VAL A 79 -0.09 14.02 -1.19
CA VAL A 79 -1.57 14.09 -1.15
C VAL A 79 -2.05 15.33 -1.89
N ASN A 80 -3.01 15.17 -2.78
CA ASN A 80 -3.66 16.30 -3.44
C ASN A 80 -4.78 16.83 -2.53
N SER A 81 -4.57 17.98 -1.89
CA SER A 81 -5.48 18.62 -0.94
C SER A 81 -6.85 19.02 -1.50
N GLY A 82 -7.02 19.01 -2.83
CA GLY A 82 -8.30 19.30 -3.49
C GLY A 82 -9.24 18.09 -3.63
N ARG A 83 -8.86 16.94 -3.09
CA ARG A 83 -9.67 15.71 -3.13
C ARG A 83 -9.92 15.23 -1.72
N ASP A 84 -11.15 15.38 -1.27
CA ASP A 84 -11.60 14.83 0.00
C ASP A 84 -11.26 13.33 0.10
N GLY A 85 -10.24 13.04 0.87
CA GLY A 85 -10.02 11.82 1.67
C GLY A 85 -10.10 10.46 0.98
N GLY A 86 -10.21 10.37 -0.31
CA GLY A 86 -10.51 9.08 -0.86
C GLY A 86 -9.51 8.56 -1.89
N TYR A 87 -8.69 7.60 -1.48
CA TYR A 87 -8.12 6.61 -2.40
C TYR A 87 -9.20 5.78 -3.12
N THR A 88 -10.42 6.27 -3.17
CA THR A 88 -11.60 5.60 -3.74
C THR A 88 -11.95 6.07 -5.14
N ASP A 89 -11.29 7.12 -5.64
CA ASP A 89 -11.49 7.58 -7.03
C ASP A 89 -10.87 6.56 -8.01
N ARG A 90 -11.63 6.15 -9.01
CA ARG A 90 -11.22 5.21 -10.07
C ARG A 90 -10.16 5.75 -11.02
N LYS A 91 -9.70 6.98 -10.81
CA LYS A 91 -8.67 7.60 -11.63
C LYS A 91 -7.29 7.17 -11.13
N PHE A 92 -6.39 6.87 -12.05
CA PHE A 92 -5.03 6.43 -11.78
C PHE A 92 -4.18 7.41 -11.00
N TYR A 93 -4.53 8.60 -10.72
CA TYR A 93 -3.67 9.61 -10.15
C TYR A 93 -4.42 10.32 -9.03
N PHE A 94 -4.28 9.82 -7.81
CA PHE A 94 -4.94 10.36 -6.62
C PHE A 94 -4.14 11.47 -5.94
N GLY A 95 -2.82 11.45 -6.10
CA GLY A 95 -1.89 12.32 -5.42
C GLY A 95 -1.41 13.48 -6.26
N THR A 96 -0.40 14.16 -5.74
CA THR A 96 0.45 15.06 -6.50
C THR A 96 1.24 14.28 -7.56
N GLU A 97 1.90 14.95 -8.49
CA GLU A 97 2.79 14.30 -9.46
C GLU A 97 3.85 13.45 -8.74
N THR A 98 4.50 14.00 -7.72
CA THR A 98 5.49 13.28 -6.89
C THR A 98 4.87 12.08 -6.21
N GLY A 99 3.70 12.23 -5.58
CA GLY A 99 2.98 11.15 -4.93
C GLY A 99 2.64 10.01 -5.89
N ASN A 100 2.21 10.34 -7.09
CA ASN A 100 1.89 9.36 -8.13
C ASN A 100 3.12 8.59 -8.61
N VAL A 101 4.26 9.28 -8.81
CA VAL A 101 5.54 8.64 -9.17
C VAL A 101 6.01 7.70 -8.05
N LEU A 102 5.90 8.13 -6.80
CA LEU A 102 6.29 7.32 -5.64
C LEU A 102 5.41 6.08 -5.47
N ALA A 103 4.09 6.22 -5.59
CA ALA A 103 3.17 5.09 -5.51
C ALA A 103 3.41 4.10 -6.67
N PHE A 104 3.63 4.59 -7.89
CA PHE A 104 3.99 3.76 -9.02
C PHE A 104 5.33 3.03 -8.80
N SER A 105 6.35 3.72 -8.27
CA SER A 105 7.62 3.11 -7.88
C SER A 105 7.44 1.99 -6.87
N GLU A 106 6.56 2.17 -5.87
CA GLU A 106 6.28 1.15 -4.87
C GLU A 106 5.64 -0.09 -5.50
N HIS A 107 4.69 0.11 -6.41
CA HIS A 107 4.08 -0.97 -7.16
C HIS A 107 5.10 -1.76 -7.98
N LEU A 108 5.99 -1.06 -8.69
CA LEU A 108 7.07 -1.70 -9.46
C LEU A 108 8.05 -2.46 -8.57
N ARG A 109 8.42 -1.89 -7.42
CA ARG A 109 9.27 -2.56 -6.42
C ARG A 109 8.63 -3.86 -5.94
N TRP A 110 7.34 -3.78 -5.60
CA TRP A 110 6.58 -4.95 -5.14
C TRP A 110 6.50 -6.03 -6.22
N ASN A 111 6.17 -5.65 -7.45
CA ASN A 111 6.16 -6.55 -8.61
C ASN A 111 7.51 -7.22 -8.82
N ALA A 112 8.59 -6.44 -8.85
CA ALA A 112 9.94 -6.94 -9.06
C ALA A 112 10.31 -8.01 -8.02
N LEU A 113 9.97 -7.77 -6.76
CA LEU A 113 10.26 -8.72 -5.68
C LEU A 113 9.51 -10.05 -5.86
N TYR A 114 8.22 -9.99 -6.19
CA TYR A 114 7.44 -11.19 -6.43
C TYR A 114 7.95 -11.97 -7.64
N ILE A 115 8.33 -11.26 -8.72
CA ILE A 115 8.93 -11.89 -9.92
C ILE A 115 10.27 -12.54 -9.56
N LEU A 116 11.13 -11.88 -8.77
CA LEU A 116 12.38 -12.46 -8.27
C LEU A 116 12.17 -13.66 -7.33
N SER A 117 10.98 -13.80 -6.77
CA SER A 117 10.53 -14.94 -5.97
C SER A 117 9.81 -16.00 -6.81
N ASP A 118 10.01 -15.99 -8.14
CA ASP A 118 9.40 -16.90 -9.14
C ASP A 118 7.87 -16.81 -9.25
N TYR A 119 7.25 -15.76 -8.75
CA TYR A 119 5.83 -15.52 -9.01
C TYR A 119 5.63 -15.03 -10.45
N LYS A 120 4.53 -15.44 -11.02
CA LYS A 120 4.07 -15.02 -12.35
C LYS A 120 2.69 -14.39 -12.25
N GLN A 121 2.36 -13.54 -13.21
CA GLN A 121 1.00 -13.05 -13.34
C GLN A 121 0.02 -14.20 -13.52
N MET A 122 -1.04 -14.22 -12.70
CA MET A 122 -2.14 -15.17 -12.92
C MET A 122 -2.92 -14.75 -14.15
N PRO A 123 -3.09 -15.65 -15.15
CA PRO A 123 -3.94 -15.34 -16.29
C PRO A 123 -5.38 -15.04 -15.88
N LEU A 124 -5.99 -14.02 -16.47
CA LEU A 124 -7.38 -13.64 -16.16
C LEU A 124 -8.34 -14.83 -16.26
N GLY A 125 -8.20 -15.65 -17.31
CA GLY A 125 -9.04 -16.82 -17.52
C GLY A 125 -8.94 -17.92 -16.44
N GLU A 126 -7.93 -17.89 -15.58
CA GLU A 126 -7.80 -18.82 -14.45
C GLU A 126 -8.47 -18.31 -13.16
N MET A 127 -8.81 -17.03 -13.11
CA MET A 127 -9.50 -16.46 -11.96
C MET A 127 -10.95 -16.93 -11.90
N ARG A 128 -11.47 -17.09 -10.69
CA ARG A 128 -12.86 -17.53 -10.45
C ARG A 128 -13.43 -16.75 -9.30
N ALA A 129 -14.70 -16.37 -9.41
CA ALA A 129 -15.48 -15.87 -8.28
C ALA A 129 -16.26 -17.04 -7.65
N VAL A 130 -16.21 -17.11 -6.34
CA VAL A 130 -16.97 -18.11 -5.56
C VAL A 130 -17.47 -17.42 -4.29
N ASN A 131 -18.78 -17.43 -4.10
CA ASN A 131 -19.43 -16.81 -2.95
C ASN A 131 -19.03 -15.35 -2.72
N GLY A 132 -18.99 -14.54 -3.77
CA GLY A 132 -18.66 -13.12 -3.70
C GLY A 132 -17.14 -12.82 -3.55
N VAL A 133 -16.27 -13.83 -3.66
CA VAL A 133 -14.82 -13.64 -3.53
C VAL A 133 -14.10 -14.09 -4.80
N VAL A 134 -13.30 -13.19 -5.38
CA VAL A 134 -12.46 -13.55 -6.54
C VAL A 134 -11.13 -14.13 -6.08
N LYS A 135 -10.89 -15.39 -6.42
CA LYS A 135 -9.58 -16.03 -6.26
C LYS A 135 -8.66 -15.56 -7.39
N HIS A 136 -7.68 -14.74 -7.04
CA HIS A 136 -6.70 -14.16 -7.97
C HIS A 136 -5.26 -14.42 -7.52
N LYS A 137 -5.06 -15.36 -6.58
CA LYS A 137 -3.76 -15.76 -6.06
C LYS A 137 -3.73 -17.26 -5.86
N ASP A 138 -2.61 -17.88 -6.23
CA ASP A 138 -2.29 -19.28 -6.01
C ASP A 138 -0.82 -19.39 -5.59
N ASP A 139 -0.57 -19.48 -4.29
CA ASP A 139 0.79 -19.51 -3.74
C ASP A 139 1.51 -20.83 -4.07
N ALA A 140 0.78 -21.93 -4.21
CA ALA A 140 1.38 -23.23 -4.56
C ALA A 140 1.96 -23.22 -5.98
N ARG A 141 1.27 -22.52 -6.91
CA ARG A 141 1.72 -22.34 -8.28
C ARG A 141 2.51 -21.05 -8.50
N ARG A 142 2.70 -20.26 -7.44
CA ARG A 142 3.32 -18.93 -7.47
C ARG A 142 2.68 -18.00 -8.51
N LEU A 143 1.35 -17.92 -8.50
CA LEU A 143 0.57 -17.04 -9.36
C LEU A 143 -0.07 -15.92 -8.56
N HIS A 144 -0.03 -14.71 -9.10
CA HIS A 144 -0.66 -13.55 -8.46
C HIS A 144 -1.23 -12.58 -9.51
N GLY A 145 -2.53 -12.29 -9.45
CA GLY A 145 -3.21 -11.44 -10.44
C GLY A 145 -2.76 -9.99 -10.47
N CYS A 146 -2.24 -9.48 -9.35
CA CYS A 146 -1.79 -8.08 -9.27
C CYS A 146 -0.35 -7.86 -9.76
N LEU A 147 0.35 -8.90 -10.25
CA LEU A 147 1.67 -8.77 -10.87
C LEU A 147 1.54 -8.22 -12.28
N THR A 148 1.24 -6.93 -12.37
CA THR A 148 0.99 -6.23 -13.62
C THR A 148 1.24 -4.73 -13.44
N THR A 149 1.14 -3.95 -14.50
CA THR A 149 1.22 -2.48 -14.44
C THR A 149 -0.09 -1.89 -13.88
N TYR A 150 -0.10 -0.60 -13.56
CA TYR A 150 -1.35 0.11 -13.21
C TYR A 150 -2.41 0.02 -14.31
N TYR A 151 -1.98 -0.01 -15.56
CA TYR A 151 -2.89 -0.24 -16.68
C TYR A 151 -3.53 -1.63 -16.60
N GLY A 152 -2.71 -2.65 -16.38
CA GLY A 152 -3.21 -4.03 -16.21
C GLY A 152 -4.03 -4.21 -14.93
N LEU A 153 -3.81 -3.42 -13.88
CA LEU A 153 -4.68 -3.41 -12.70
C LEU A 153 -6.09 -2.92 -13.03
N ASN A 154 -6.27 -1.96 -13.94
CA ASN A 154 -7.61 -1.56 -14.41
C ASN A 154 -8.35 -2.68 -15.12
N GLU A 155 -7.64 -3.40 -16.00
CA GLU A 155 -8.21 -4.56 -16.67
C GLU A 155 -8.59 -5.65 -15.66
N LEU A 156 -7.72 -5.89 -14.69
CA LEU A 156 -7.96 -6.83 -13.60
C LEU A 156 -9.21 -6.44 -12.78
N ILE A 157 -9.34 -5.17 -12.41
CA ILE A 157 -10.49 -4.66 -11.64
C ILE A 157 -11.78 -4.87 -12.41
N SER A 158 -11.80 -4.50 -13.69
CA SER A 158 -12.97 -4.71 -14.56
C SER A 158 -13.32 -6.19 -14.68
N TYR A 159 -12.32 -7.04 -14.91
CA TYR A 159 -12.52 -8.48 -15.03
C TYR A 159 -13.03 -9.11 -13.73
N LYS A 160 -12.50 -8.69 -12.57
CA LYS A 160 -13.00 -9.13 -11.27
C LYS A 160 -14.48 -8.72 -11.05
N ALA A 161 -14.86 -7.50 -11.45
CA ALA A 161 -16.24 -7.07 -11.35
C ALA A 161 -17.17 -7.93 -12.23
N ASP A 162 -16.72 -8.32 -13.42
CA ASP A 162 -17.51 -9.20 -14.30
C ASP A 162 -17.66 -10.61 -13.70
N LEU A 163 -16.61 -11.16 -13.10
CA LEU A 163 -16.68 -12.44 -12.39
C LEU A 163 -17.65 -12.38 -11.20
N LEU A 164 -17.62 -11.29 -10.42
CA LEU A 164 -18.52 -11.10 -9.28
C LEU A 164 -19.96 -10.91 -9.72
N ALA A 165 -20.21 -10.22 -10.85
CA ALA A 165 -21.53 -10.08 -11.43
C ALA A 165 -22.12 -11.44 -11.86
N ALA A 166 -21.30 -12.28 -12.52
CA ALA A 166 -21.71 -13.62 -12.92
C ALA A 166 -22.00 -14.52 -11.71
N ASP A 167 -21.15 -14.45 -10.67
CA ASP A 167 -21.33 -15.21 -9.43
C ASP A 167 -22.62 -14.77 -8.68
N ALA A 168 -22.86 -13.46 -8.51
CA ALA A 168 -24.07 -12.92 -7.90
C ALA A 168 -25.33 -13.34 -8.67
N LYS A 169 -25.29 -13.27 -10.00
CA LYS A 169 -26.37 -13.72 -10.86
C LYS A 169 -26.70 -15.21 -10.66
N SER A 170 -25.67 -16.04 -10.53
CA SER A 170 -25.86 -17.48 -10.30
C SER A 170 -26.52 -17.80 -8.96
N ARG A 171 -26.38 -16.92 -7.97
CA ARG A 171 -26.99 -17.01 -6.63
C ARG A 171 -28.32 -16.27 -6.52
N GLY A 172 -28.78 -15.60 -7.60
CA GLY A 172 -30.01 -14.81 -7.57
C GLY A 172 -29.87 -13.50 -6.75
N GLU A 173 -28.66 -13.00 -6.54
CA GLU A 173 -28.38 -11.80 -5.75
C GLU A 173 -28.36 -10.53 -6.62
N LYS A 174 -28.70 -9.40 -6.00
CA LYS A 174 -28.51 -8.08 -6.63
C LYS A 174 -27.03 -7.75 -6.72
N PHE A 175 -26.62 -7.15 -7.82
CA PHE A 175 -25.24 -6.72 -8.05
C PHE A 175 -25.19 -5.24 -8.42
N ASP A 176 -24.46 -4.46 -7.63
CA ASP A 176 -24.12 -3.07 -7.92
C ASP A 176 -22.69 -2.99 -8.44
N ARG A 177 -22.56 -2.89 -9.78
CA ARG A 177 -21.27 -2.87 -10.45
C ARG A 177 -20.42 -1.66 -10.01
N ASP A 178 -21.05 -0.51 -9.79
CA ASP A 178 -20.35 0.72 -9.48
C ASP A 178 -19.79 0.71 -8.05
N ALA A 179 -20.55 0.20 -7.10
CA ALA A 179 -20.07 -0.03 -5.75
C ALA A 179 -18.89 -1.02 -5.75
N VAL A 180 -19.00 -2.13 -6.46
CA VAL A 180 -17.94 -3.14 -6.54
C VAL A 180 -16.70 -2.60 -7.23
N LEU A 181 -16.80 -1.85 -8.31
CA LEU A 181 -15.64 -1.21 -8.95
C LEU A 181 -14.96 -0.23 -8.02
N THR A 182 -15.71 0.52 -7.22
CA THR A 182 -15.17 1.44 -6.22
C THR A 182 -14.38 0.67 -5.15
N GLU A 183 -14.94 -0.42 -4.64
CA GLU A 183 -14.26 -1.28 -3.65
C GLU A 183 -12.99 -1.90 -4.20
N LEU A 184 -13.04 -2.50 -5.40
CA LEU A 184 -11.89 -3.12 -6.05
C LEU A 184 -10.78 -2.13 -6.37
N SER A 185 -11.11 -0.86 -6.64
CA SER A 185 -10.15 0.20 -6.90
C SER A 185 -9.32 0.55 -5.66
N SER A 186 -9.74 0.10 -4.47
CA SER A 186 -8.94 0.24 -3.24
C SER A 186 -7.57 -0.43 -3.31
N ILE A 187 -7.32 -1.27 -4.31
CA ILE A 187 -6.01 -1.92 -4.53
C ILE A 187 -4.88 -0.89 -4.72
N TYR A 188 -5.15 0.24 -5.37
CA TYR A 188 -4.16 1.31 -5.55
C TYR A 188 -3.77 1.97 -4.24
N ARG A 189 -4.64 1.91 -3.23
CA ARG A 189 -4.39 2.48 -1.91
C ARG A 189 -3.14 1.90 -1.25
N TYR A 190 -2.83 0.63 -1.49
CA TYR A 190 -1.68 -0.02 -0.84
C TYR A 190 -0.36 0.65 -1.20
N ASP A 191 -0.21 1.11 -2.44
CA ASP A 191 1.00 1.78 -2.89
C ASP A 191 1.15 3.17 -2.26
N TYR A 192 0.04 3.91 -2.10
CA TYR A 192 0.03 5.19 -1.38
C TYR A 192 0.18 5.03 0.12
N MET A 193 -0.38 3.98 0.71
CA MET A 193 -0.20 3.68 2.15
C MET A 193 1.27 3.47 2.53
N ALA A 194 2.09 3.04 1.59
CA ALA A 194 3.53 2.96 1.79
C ALA A 194 4.20 4.34 1.97
N LEU A 195 3.50 5.43 1.66
CA LEU A 195 3.95 6.80 1.87
C LEU A 195 3.41 7.39 3.18
N ASP A 196 2.19 7.00 3.57
CA ASP A 196 1.48 7.58 4.72
C ASP A 196 2.25 7.40 6.04
N GLY A 197 2.98 6.30 6.19
CA GLY A 197 3.74 5.98 7.40
C GLY A 197 5.13 6.62 7.49
N LEU A 198 5.68 7.15 6.39
CA LEU A 198 7.10 7.53 6.34
C LEU A 198 7.48 8.63 7.34
N PHE A 199 6.61 9.61 7.55
CA PHE A 199 6.86 10.71 8.48
C PHE A 199 6.93 10.21 9.94
N GLU A 200 5.98 9.38 10.31
CA GLU A 200 5.92 8.82 11.65
C GLU A 200 6.98 7.74 11.87
N ASP A 201 7.29 6.95 10.83
CA ASP A 201 8.38 5.99 10.89
C ASP A 201 9.71 6.70 11.18
N ALA A 202 9.99 7.82 10.53
CA ALA A 202 11.18 8.62 10.82
C ALA A 202 11.24 9.01 12.30
N LYS A 203 10.14 9.55 12.85
CA LYS A 203 10.04 9.91 14.28
C LYS A 203 10.24 8.71 15.21
N LEU A 204 9.61 7.56 14.88
CA LEU A 204 9.70 6.35 15.69
C LEU A 204 11.15 5.85 15.82
N TYR A 205 11.92 5.97 14.74
CA TYR A 205 13.33 5.60 14.72
C TYR A 205 14.27 6.71 15.21
N GLY A 206 13.74 7.79 15.76
CA GLY A 206 14.53 8.87 16.36
C GLY A 206 15.11 9.83 15.32
N TYR A 207 14.46 9.98 14.18
CA TYR A 207 14.82 10.94 13.14
C TYR A 207 13.82 12.08 13.06
N GLY A 208 14.30 13.26 12.67
CA GLY A 208 13.51 14.36 12.15
C GLY A 208 13.66 14.45 10.64
N LEU A 209 12.79 15.20 9.98
CA LEU A 209 12.92 15.52 8.56
C LEU A 209 13.33 16.97 8.39
N VAL A 210 14.20 17.22 7.41
CA VAL A 210 14.70 18.53 7.02
C VAL A 210 14.53 18.74 5.52
N HIS A 211 14.49 20.00 5.10
CA HIS A 211 14.56 20.35 3.69
C HIS A 211 15.94 20.04 3.11
N GLY A 212 15.97 19.57 1.84
CA GLY A 212 17.19 19.22 1.15
C GLY A 212 17.70 17.80 1.45
N LEU A 213 18.53 17.28 0.52
CA LEU A 213 19.09 15.93 0.62
C LEU A 213 20.23 15.84 1.65
N ASP A 214 20.84 16.94 2.01
CA ASP A 214 22.10 16.97 2.76
C ASP A 214 21.94 17.28 4.25
N GLY A 215 20.73 17.60 4.70
CA GLY A 215 20.53 18.08 6.09
C GLY A 215 21.35 19.33 6.43
N ARG A 216 21.84 20.04 5.44
CA ARG A 216 22.60 21.27 5.55
C ARG A 216 21.72 22.44 5.14
N SER A 217 21.07 23.03 6.08
CA SER A 217 20.53 24.38 6.01
C SER A 217 21.47 25.32 6.74
#